data_ad50c8c0f107db259370decf8fe160d4
#
_entry.id   ad50c8c0f107db259370decf8fe160d4
#
_cell.length_a   1.000
_cell.length_b   1.000
_cell.length_c   1.000
_cell.angle_alpha   90.00
_cell.angle_beta   90.00
_cell.angle_gamma   90.00
#
_symmetry.space_group_name_H-M   'P 1'
#
loop_
_entity.id
_entity.type
_entity.pdbx_description
1 polymer ?
#
loop_
_entity_poly.entity_id
_entity_poly.type
_entity_poly.pdbx_seq_one_letter_code
_entity_poly.pdbx_strand_id
1 'polypeptide(L)'
;MFRARFKKDIVAEFLPPARAGKKHKLIILCDGMPSIPRKQALASFLSRQDYWVIYPRYRGAWESGGQFLEKSPHEDIRDLIDELAQGIRDVTFGRRFALSPDEIFVIGGSFGGAAAILSSLDARVKKVIANCPVVDWSILPKSEKAETSNPNYAAYIREAFGNAYRLSDRNWKKLSSGKFYNPTHHIGEITSSKILMFHAKDDPYVPYASVERFAQRTGVKLKSFLRGGHLSTERTVQKQWLVIKKFFET
;
A
#
# COMPACT_ATOMS: atom_id res chain seq x y z
N MET A 1 -13.42 11.22 7.95
CA MET A 1 -12.22 11.62 7.18
C MET A 1 -12.64 12.61 6.13
N PHE A 2 -11.75 13.54 5.78
CA PHE A 2 -11.93 14.44 4.64
C PHE A 2 -11.65 13.68 3.34
N ARG A 3 -12.08 14.24 2.19
CA ARG A 3 -11.81 13.66 0.86
C ARG A 3 -11.09 14.65 -0.02
N ALA A 4 -10.12 14.17 -0.78
CA ALA A 4 -9.38 14.96 -1.77
C ALA A 4 -9.29 14.21 -3.11
N ARG A 5 -8.95 14.96 -4.16
CA ARG A 5 -8.69 14.41 -5.49
C ARG A 5 -7.32 14.89 -5.96
N PHE A 6 -6.51 13.94 -6.45
CA PHE A 6 -5.17 14.17 -6.98
C PHE A 6 -5.14 13.74 -8.46
N LYS A 7 -4.34 14.42 -9.28
CA LYS A 7 -4.19 14.16 -10.73
C LYS A 7 -5.52 13.93 -11.45
N LYS A 8 -6.59 14.63 -11.02
CA LYS A 8 -7.98 14.49 -11.50
C LYS A 8 -8.62 13.11 -11.26
N ASP A 9 -7.84 12.04 -11.18
CA ASP A 9 -8.32 10.65 -11.17
C ASP A 9 -8.26 9.98 -9.81
N ILE A 10 -7.29 10.33 -8.95
CA ILE A 10 -7.07 9.64 -7.68
C ILE A 10 -7.90 10.30 -6.59
N VAL A 11 -8.88 9.58 -6.07
CA VAL A 11 -9.63 10.00 -4.87
C VAL A 11 -8.95 9.41 -3.63
N ALA A 12 -8.77 10.23 -2.62
CA ALA A 12 -8.21 9.81 -1.35
C ALA A 12 -9.03 10.35 -0.17
N GLU A 13 -9.10 9.55 0.88
CA GLU A 13 -9.51 10.04 2.20
C GLU A 13 -8.27 10.50 2.96
N PHE A 14 -8.41 11.53 3.80
CA PHE A 14 -7.30 12.00 4.61
C PHE A 14 -7.70 12.51 5.99
N LEU A 15 -6.75 12.51 6.90
CA LEU A 15 -6.86 13.11 8.23
C LEU A 15 -5.62 13.95 8.54
N PRO A 16 -5.78 15.16 9.08
CA PRO A 16 -4.69 15.87 9.69
C PRO A 16 -4.25 15.20 11.00
N PRO A 17 -3.06 15.50 11.51
CA PRO A 17 -2.63 15.05 12.84
C PRO A 17 -3.55 15.59 13.93
N ALA A 18 -3.72 14.83 15.02
CA ALA A 18 -4.55 15.26 16.16
C ALA A 18 -3.97 16.50 16.84
N ARG A 19 -2.64 16.65 16.83
CA ARG A 19 -1.92 17.84 17.33
C ARG A 19 -1.05 18.39 16.21
N ALA A 20 -1.12 19.70 16.02
CA ALA A 20 -0.23 20.38 15.09
C ALA A 20 1.20 20.32 15.62
N GLY A 21 2.11 19.73 14.84
CA GLY A 21 3.54 19.67 15.13
C GLY A 21 4.33 20.66 14.28
N LYS A 22 5.60 20.90 14.64
CA LYS A 22 6.52 21.69 13.82
C LYS A 22 6.88 21.02 12.50
N LYS A 23 6.87 19.67 12.46
CA LYS A 23 7.15 18.86 11.27
C LYS A 23 5.88 18.21 10.76
N HIS A 24 5.68 18.26 9.47
CA HIS A 24 4.60 17.56 8.80
C HIS A 24 5.06 16.15 8.42
N LYS A 25 4.73 15.17 9.26
CA LYS A 25 4.97 13.76 8.98
C LYS A 25 3.75 13.15 8.30
N LEU A 26 3.93 12.57 7.13
CA LEU A 26 2.85 11.98 6.35
C LEU A 26 2.98 10.46 6.29
N ILE A 27 1.88 9.76 6.52
CA ILE A 27 1.74 8.33 6.21
C ILE A 27 0.73 8.17 5.06
N ILE A 28 1.14 7.49 3.99
CA ILE A 28 0.26 7.07 2.90
C ILE A 28 -0.08 5.59 3.11
N LEU A 29 -1.38 5.26 3.10
CA LEU A 29 -1.88 3.90 3.28
C LEU A 29 -2.20 3.27 1.93
N CYS A 30 -1.58 2.14 1.63
CA CYS A 30 -1.82 1.34 0.43
C CYS A 30 -2.74 0.17 0.73
N ASP A 31 -3.87 0.08 0.04
CA ASP A 31 -4.86 -0.95 0.29
C ASP A 31 -4.51 -2.29 -0.36
N GLY A 32 -4.99 -3.39 0.25
CA GLY A 32 -4.98 -4.71 -0.35
C GLY A 32 -6.00 -4.83 -1.50
N MET A 33 -5.99 -5.95 -2.21
CA MET A 33 -6.94 -6.24 -3.27
C MET A 33 -7.32 -7.73 -3.24
N PRO A 34 -8.61 -8.06 -3.34
CA PRO A 34 -9.74 -7.12 -3.30
C PRO A 34 -9.98 -6.61 -1.88
N SER A 35 -10.53 -5.43 -1.77
CA SER A 35 -10.86 -4.84 -0.47
C SER A 35 -12.06 -3.89 -0.58
N ILE A 36 -12.75 -3.73 0.53
CA ILE A 36 -13.68 -2.62 0.75
C ILE A 36 -12.92 -1.55 1.51
N PRO A 37 -12.92 -0.26 1.07
CA PRO A 37 -12.20 0.80 1.75
C PRO A 37 -12.68 1.01 3.18
N ARG A 38 -11.92 0.51 4.17
CA ARG A 38 -12.28 0.54 5.61
C ARG A 38 -11.05 0.81 6.49
N LYS A 39 -10.23 1.82 6.13
CA LYS A 39 -9.02 2.14 6.91
C LYS A 39 -9.24 3.25 7.94
N GLN A 40 -10.49 3.64 8.22
CA GLN A 40 -10.79 4.76 9.12
C GLN A 40 -10.20 4.56 10.52
N ALA A 41 -10.29 3.36 11.08
CA ALA A 41 -9.76 3.08 12.42
C ALA A 41 -8.23 3.20 12.44
N LEU A 42 -7.55 2.65 11.42
CA LEU A 42 -6.09 2.79 11.28
C LEU A 42 -5.69 4.24 11.04
N ALA A 43 -6.38 4.96 10.15
CA ALA A 43 -6.11 6.37 9.88
C ALA A 43 -6.29 7.24 11.15
N SER A 44 -7.35 6.99 11.91
CA SER A 44 -7.59 7.68 13.19
C SER A 44 -6.54 7.33 14.23
N PHE A 45 -6.07 6.10 14.30
CA PHE A 45 -4.98 5.71 15.17
C PHE A 45 -3.71 6.48 14.83
N LEU A 46 -3.30 6.51 13.55
CA LEU A 46 -2.08 7.18 13.09
C LEU A 46 -2.18 8.72 13.23
N SER A 47 -3.35 9.30 12.98
CA SER A 47 -3.61 10.72 13.22
C SER A 47 -3.40 11.10 14.69
N ARG A 48 -3.83 10.23 15.64
CA ARG A 48 -3.54 10.41 17.08
C ARG A 48 -2.07 10.23 17.47
N GLN A 49 -1.26 9.65 16.57
CA GLN A 49 0.20 9.58 16.70
C GLN A 49 0.90 10.78 16.02
N ASP A 50 0.14 11.82 15.72
CA ASP A 50 0.59 13.11 15.15
C ASP A 50 1.12 13.01 13.69
N TYR A 51 0.58 12.05 12.91
CA TYR A 51 0.84 11.95 11.47
C TYR A 51 -0.34 12.50 10.67
N TRP A 52 -0.04 13.20 9.58
CA TRP A 52 -0.97 13.28 8.47
C TRP A 52 -1.17 11.89 7.89
N VAL A 53 -2.39 11.54 7.54
CA VAL A 53 -2.71 10.25 6.94
C VAL A 53 -3.46 10.47 5.66
N ILE A 54 -2.99 9.89 4.55
CA ILE A 54 -3.69 9.88 3.26
C ILE A 54 -3.92 8.43 2.85
N TYR A 55 -5.14 8.13 2.49
CA TYR A 55 -5.58 6.80 2.06
C TYR A 55 -6.19 6.89 0.67
N PRO A 56 -5.38 6.75 -0.40
CA PRO A 56 -5.85 6.79 -1.77
C PRO A 56 -6.56 5.51 -2.19
N ARG A 57 -7.46 5.64 -3.16
CA ARG A 57 -7.93 4.56 -4.02
C ARG A 57 -7.06 4.54 -5.25
N TYR A 58 -6.56 3.37 -5.63
CA TYR A 58 -5.82 3.25 -6.89
C TYR A 58 -6.71 3.63 -8.08
N ARG A 59 -6.11 4.10 -9.18
CA ARG A 59 -6.84 4.32 -10.42
C ARG A 59 -7.60 3.06 -10.82
N GLY A 60 -8.83 3.24 -11.28
CA GLY A 60 -9.72 2.16 -11.63
C GLY A 60 -10.34 1.41 -10.46
N ALA A 61 -10.06 1.81 -9.21
CA ALA A 61 -10.71 1.25 -8.03
C ALA A 61 -11.61 2.27 -7.34
N TRP A 62 -12.78 1.81 -6.91
CA TRP A 62 -13.76 2.58 -6.14
C TRP A 62 -14.05 3.94 -6.79
N GLU A 63 -13.93 5.04 -6.04
CA GLU A 63 -14.23 6.41 -6.48
C GLU A 63 -13.16 7.01 -7.41
N SER A 64 -11.99 6.39 -7.53
CA SER A 64 -10.93 6.88 -8.42
C SER A 64 -11.26 6.60 -9.88
N GLY A 65 -10.89 7.52 -10.78
CA GLY A 65 -11.07 7.36 -12.23
C GLY A 65 -10.11 6.35 -12.86
N GLY A 66 -10.18 6.21 -14.20
CA GLY A 66 -9.27 5.36 -14.97
C GLY A 66 -9.58 3.87 -14.91
N GLN A 67 -8.61 3.06 -15.33
CA GLN A 67 -8.68 1.60 -15.37
C GLN A 67 -7.70 0.98 -14.37
N PHE A 68 -8.17 -0.02 -13.62
CA PHE A 68 -7.33 -0.70 -12.63
C PHE A 68 -6.20 -1.48 -13.32
N LEU A 69 -4.99 -1.37 -12.79
CA LEU A 69 -3.77 -1.96 -13.37
C LEU A 69 -3.43 -1.45 -14.80
N GLU A 70 -3.97 -0.33 -15.24
CA GLU A 70 -3.48 0.33 -16.46
C GLU A 70 -2.06 0.82 -16.27
N LYS A 71 -1.80 1.46 -15.13
CA LYS A 71 -0.48 1.79 -14.58
C LYS A 71 -0.20 0.94 -13.35
N SER A 72 1.05 0.86 -12.97
CA SER A 72 1.42 0.17 -11.73
C SER A 72 0.93 0.98 -10.51
N PRO A 73 0.28 0.34 -9.52
CA PRO A 73 -0.33 1.03 -8.38
C PRO A 73 0.60 1.95 -7.57
N HIS A 74 1.91 1.67 -7.54
CA HIS A 74 2.87 2.57 -6.87
C HIS A 74 3.05 3.90 -7.63
N GLU A 75 2.73 3.94 -8.92
CA GLU A 75 2.74 5.20 -9.68
C GLU A 75 1.61 6.13 -9.23
N ASP A 76 0.48 5.60 -8.76
CA ASP A 76 -0.58 6.40 -8.16
C ASP A 76 -0.11 7.07 -6.86
N ILE A 77 0.72 6.37 -6.08
CA ILE A 77 1.33 6.93 -4.87
C ILE A 77 2.30 8.04 -5.23
N ARG A 78 3.13 7.85 -6.26
CA ARG A 78 4.06 8.88 -6.76
C ARG A 78 3.30 10.10 -7.27
N ASP A 79 2.26 9.89 -8.09
CA ASP A 79 1.43 10.96 -8.63
C ASP A 79 0.73 11.78 -7.52
N LEU A 80 0.32 11.10 -6.42
CA LEU A 80 -0.21 11.77 -5.24
C LEU A 80 0.87 12.64 -4.57
N ILE A 81 2.07 12.08 -4.34
CA ILE A 81 3.19 12.80 -3.73
C ILE A 81 3.58 14.04 -4.55
N ASP A 82 3.53 13.96 -5.88
CA ASP A 82 3.83 15.08 -6.78
C ASP A 82 2.92 16.30 -6.59
N GLU A 83 1.69 16.08 -6.14
CA GLU A 83 0.73 17.18 -5.95
C GLU A 83 0.68 17.73 -4.52
N LEU A 84 1.34 17.11 -3.55
CA LEU A 84 1.27 17.55 -2.14
C LEU A 84 1.74 19.00 -1.92
N ALA A 85 2.72 19.46 -2.71
CA ALA A 85 3.22 20.83 -2.61
C ALA A 85 2.14 21.91 -2.88
N GLN A 86 1.06 21.55 -3.57
CA GLN A 86 -0.07 22.45 -3.84
C GLN A 86 -1.07 22.52 -2.67
N GLY A 87 -0.83 21.75 -1.59
CA GLY A 87 -1.77 21.55 -0.50
C GLY A 87 -2.91 20.63 -0.87
N ILE A 88 -3.80 20.36 0.08
CA ILE A 88 -4.93 19.46 -0.10
C ILE A 88 -6.23 20.26 -0.01
N ARG A 89 -7.12 20.09 -0.98
CA ARG A 89 -8.48 20.63 -0.94
C ARG A 89 -9.46 19.50 -0.62
N ASP A 90 -10.22 19.65 0.46
CA ASP A 90 -11.37 18.80 0.72
C ASP A 90 -12.48 19.08 -0.28
N VAL A 91 -12.90 18.04 -1.01
CA VAL A 91 -13.93 18.14 -2.05
C VAL A 91 -15.35 18.23 -1.49
N THR A 92 -15.56 17.86 -0.22
CA THR A 92 -16.87 17.86 0.42
C THR A 92 -17.27 19.27 0.88
N PHE A 93 -16.37 19.95 1.59
CA PHE A 93 -16.63 21.27 2.17
C PHE A 93 -15.79 22.40 1.55
N GLY A 94 -14.94 22.09 0.58
CA GLY A 94 -14.05 23.05 -0.08
C GLY A 94 -12.89 23.56 0.79
N ARG A 95 -12.71 23.04 1.99
CA ARG A 95 -11.67 23.46 2.92
C ARG A 95 -10.27 23.15 2.36
N ARG A 96 -9.36 24.10 2.51
CA ARG A 96 -7.96 23.92 2.11
C ARG A 96 -7.08 23.60 3.31
N PHE A 97 -6.14 22.66 3.13
CA PHE A 97 -5.16 22.27 4.12
C PHE A 97 -3.77 22.45 3.51
N ALA A 98 -2.94 23.25 4.18
CA ALA A 98 -1.54 23.33 3.83
C ALA A 98 -0.83 22.05 4.30
N LEU A 99 -0.24 21.32 3.37
CA LEU A 99 0.57 20.15 3.66
C LEU A 99 1.81 20.17 2.79
N SER A 100 2.94 20.38 3.42
CA SER A 100 4.27 20.18 2.83
C SER A 100 4.99 19.18 3.73
N PRO A 101 5.01 17.89 3.38
CA PRO A 101 5.57 16.89 4.28
C PRO A 101 7.09 16.98 4.33
N ASP A 102 7.64 17.05 5.56
CA ASP A 102 9.07 16.93 5.83
C ASP A 102 9.53 15.47 5.71
N GLU A 103 8.64 14.55 6.04
CA GLU A 103 8.90 13.11 6.01
C GLU A 103 7.68 12.37 5.47
N ILE A 104 7.90 11.49 4.49
CA ILE A 104 6.87 10.64 3.89
C ILE A 104 7.14 9.18 4.21
N PHE A 105 6.13 8.51 4.75
CA PHE A 105 6.12 7.10 5.06
C PHE A 105 4.99 6.41 4.27
N VAL A 106 5.22 5.16 3.89
CA VAL A 106 4.19 4.36 3.20
C VAL A 106 3.94 3.07 3.97
N ILE A 107 2.68 2.75 4.20
CA ILE A 107 2.26 1.49 4.85
C ILE A 107 1.31 0.76 3.92
N GLY A 108 1.63 -0.50 3.58
CA GLY A 108 0.76 -1.32 2.75
C GLY A 108 0.70 -2.76 3.18
N GLY A 109 -0.38 -3.44 2.83
CA GLY A 109 -0.56 -4.86 3.10
C GLY A 109 -0.97 -5.66 1.88
N SER A 110 -0.56 -6.93 1.79
CA SER A 110 -0.93 -7.82 0.69
C SER A 110 -0.56 -7.22 -0.68
N PHE A 111 -1.55 -7.04 -1.57
CA PHE A 111 -1.41 -6.28 -2.80
C PHE A 111 -0.79 -4.89 -2.54
N GLY A 112 -1.33 -4.12 -1.60
CA GLY A 112 -0.79 -2.81 -1.23
C GLY A 112 0.61 -2.86 -0.63
N GLY A 113 1.05 -4.01 -0.15
CA GLY A 113 2.43 -4.24 0.28
C GLY A 113 3.43 -4.13 -0.86
N ALA A 114 3.07 -4.62 -2.07
CA ALA A 114 3.87 -4.41 -3.28
C ALA A 114 3.95 -2.91 -3.64
N ALA A 115 2.82 -2.18 -3.58
CA ALA A 115 2.80 -0.73 -3.82
C ALA A 115 3.71 0.01 -2.84
N ALA A 116 3.65 -0.35 -1.55
CA ALA A 116 4.49 0.26 -0.52
C ALA A 116 5.98 0.00 -0.80
N ILE A 117 6.37 -1.25 -1.08
CA ILE A 117 7.76 -1.60 -1.39
C ILE A 117 8.26 -0.82 -2.62
N LEU A 118 7.49 -0.81 -3.71
CA LEU A 118 7.87 -0.10 -4.93
C LEU A 118 7.90 1.42 -4.74
N SER A 119 7.08 1.97 -3.85
CA SER A 119 7.14 3.39 -3.49
C SER A 119 8.45 3.77 -2.80
N SER A 120 9.21 2.82 -2.22
CA SER A 120 10.52 3.10 -1.61
C SER A 120 11.58 3.53 -2.64
N LEU A 121 11.35 3.28 -3.93
CA LEU A 121 12.21 3.71 -5.03
C LEU A 121 12.13 5.23 -5.26
N ASP A 122 11.07 5.89 -4.80
CA ASP A 122 10.99 7.35 -4.77
C ASP A 122 11.89 7.89 -3.63
N ALA A 123 12.80 8.79 -3.97
CA ALA A 123 13.73 9.37 -3.00
C ALA A 123 13.03 10.13 -1.86
N ARG A 124 11.83 10.66 -2.10
CA ARG A 124 11.01 11.41 -1.12
C ARG A 124 10.40 10.49 -0.06
N VAL A 125 10.26 9.19 -0.34
CA VAL A 125 9.77 8.20 0.62
C VAL A 125 10.90 7.81 1.57
N LYS A 126 10.75 8.18 2.85
CA LYS A 126 11.77 7.93 3.89
C LYS A 126 11.78 6.46 4.33
N LYS A 127 10.62 5.91 4.71
CA LYS A 127 10.49 4.52 5.20
C LYS A 127 9.18 3.90 4.77
N VAL A 128 9.19 2.57 4.71
CA VAL A 128 8.08 1.74 4.26
C VAL A 128 7.81 0.60 5.24
N ILE A 129 6.53 0.37 5.53
CA ILE A 129 6.05 -0.82 6.23
C ILE A 129 5.26 -1.67 5.23
N ALA A 130 5.68 -2.91 5.02
CA ALA A 130 4.98 -3.86 4.17
C ALA A 130 4.51 -5.08 4.99
N ASN A 131 3.19 -5.26 5.07
CA ASN A 131 2.56 -6.32 5.84
C ASN A 131 2.04 -7.43 4.92
N CYS A 132 2.51 -8.65 5.09
CA CYS A 132 2.21 -9.79 4.21
C CYS A 132 2.27 -9.41 2.71
N PRO A 133 3.36 -8.74 2.24
CA PRO A 133 3.40 -8.18 0.90
C PRO A 133 3.47 -9.25 -0.17
N VAL A 134 2.76 -9.07 -1.27
CA VAL A 134 3.07 -9.80 -2.49
C VAL A 134 4.36 -9.21 -3.07
N VAL A 135 5.41 -10.02 -3.09
CA VAL A 135 6.74 -9.60 -3.58
C VAL A 135 7.03 -10.11 -4.98
N ASP A 136 6.30 -11.13 -5.42
CA ASP A 136 6.46 -11.74 -6.74
C ASP A 136 5.12 -12.27 -7.25
N TRP A 137 4.60 -11.67 -8.32
CA TRP A 137 3.36 -12.09 -8.97
C TRP A 137 3.53 -13.31 -9.88
N SER A 138 4.75 -13.70 -10.22
CA SER A 138 5.03 -14.89 -11.03
C SER A 138 4.99 -16.18 -10.19
N ILE A 139 5.11 -16.07 -8.86
CA ILE A 139 5.11 -17.19 -7.92
C ILE A 139 3.83 -17.12 -7.07
N LEU A 140 2.68 -17.26 -7.68
CA LEU A 140 1.44 -17.40 -6.94
C LEU A 140 1.26 -18.86 -6.50
N PRO A 141 0.67 -19.10 -5.30
CA PRO A 141 0.46 -20.45 -4.82
C PRO A 141 -0.39 -21.23 -5.81
N LYS A 142 0.04 -22.44 -6.15
CA LYS A 142 -0.74 -23.38 -6.97
C LYS A 142 -1.88 -24.05 -6.18
N SER A 143 -2.18 -23.61 -4.97
CA SER A 143 -3.23 -24.20 -4.15
C SER A 143 -4.59 -23.75 -4.65
N GLU A 144 -5.56 -24.66 -4.68
CA GLU A 144 -6.97 -24.38 -5.01
C GLU A 144 -7.60 -23.31 -4.11
N LYS A 145 -6.97 -22.99 -2.96
CA LYS A 145 -7.39 -21.95 -2.01
C LYS A 145 -6.77 -20.58 -2.28
N ALA A 146 -5.80 -20.48 -3.18
CA ALA A 146 -5.20 -19.19 -3.49
C ALA A 146 -6.03 -18.50 -4.57
N GLU A 147 -6.89 -17.63 -4.13
CA GLU A 147 -7.80 -16.84 -4.97
C GLU A 147 -7.07 -16.12 -6.12
N THR A 148 -5.82 -15.68 -5.90
CA THR A 148 -5.01 -14.96 -6.90
C THR A 148 -4.40 -15.85 -7.99
N SER A 149 -4.28 -17.18 -7.78
CA SER A 149 -3.79 -18.13 -8.80
C SER A 149 -4.93 -18.68 -9.67
N ASN A 150 -6.18 -18.39 -9.34
CA ASN A 150 -7.31 -18.76 -10.16
C ASN A 150 -7.24 -18.01 -11.50
N PRO A 151 -7.18 -18.67 -12.67
CA PRO A 151 -7.20 -18.02 -13.97
C PRO A 151 -8.45 -17.16 -14.18
N ASN A 152 -9.53 -17.43 -13.43
CA ASN A 152 -10.77 -16.67 -13.42
C ASN A 152 -10.83 -15.57 -12.34
N TYR A 153 -9.72 -15.29 -11.64
CA TYR A 153 -9.74 -14.35 -10.51
C TYR A 153 -10.17 -12.93 -10.93
N ALA A 154 -9.77 -12.47 -12.10
CA ALA A 154 -10.24 -11.21 -12.65
C ALA A 154 -11.76 -11.21 -12.90
N ALA A 155 -12.32 -12.35 -13.35
CA ALA A 155 -13.77 -12.51 -13.50
C ALA A 155 -14.47 -12.47 -12.15
N TYR A 156 -13.94 -13.18 -11.15
CA TYR A 156 -14.43 -13.12 -9.76
C TYR A 156 -14.44 -11.69 -9.21
N ILE A 157 -13.37 -10.92 -9.40
CA ILE A 157 -13.34 -9.52 -8.95
C ILE A 157 -14.44 -8.70 -9.62
N ARG A 158 -14.64 -8.86 -10.93
CA ARG A 158 -15.71 -8.14 -11.64
C ARG A 158 -17.10 -8.56 -11.17
N GLU A 159 -17.31 -9.83 -10.92
CA GLU A 159 -18.58 -10.35 -10.42
C GLU A 159 -18.87 -9.88 -8.98
N ALA A 160 -17.90 -10.05 -8.08
CA ALA A 160 -18.11 -9.77 -6.66
C ALA A 160 -18.06 -8.26 -6.31
N PHE A 161 -17.36 -7.45 -7.09
CA PHE A 161 -17.12 -6.03 -6.80
C PHE A 161 -17.66 -5.09 -7.88
N GLY A 162 -18.10 -5.59 -9.03
CA GLY A 162 -18.67 -4.79 -10.10
C GLY A 162 -17.77 -3.61 -10.50
N ASN A 163 -18.37 -2.42 -10.58
CA ASN A 163 -17.66 -1.19 -10.94
C ASN A 163 -16.64 -0.70 -9.89
N ALA A 164 -16.58 -1.35 -8.71
CA ALA A 164 -15.57 -1.01 -7.72
C ALA A 164 -14.14 -1.35 -8.18
N TYR A 165 -14.00 -2.24 -9.17
CA TYR A 165 -12.74 -2.50 -9.86
C TYR A 165 -12.97 -2.51 -11.37
N ARG A 166 -12.61 -1.42 -12.06
CA ARG A 166 -12.66 -1.33 -13.52
C ARG A 166 -11.45 -2.03 -14.12
N LEU A 167 -11.50 -3.35 -14.08
CA LEU A 167 -10.40 -4.26 -14.42
C LEU A 167 -10.68 -5.01 -15.73
N SER A 168 -9.78 -4.86 -16.70
CA SER A 168 -9.77 -5.66 -17.93
C SER A 168 -8.85 -6.88 -17.80
N ASP A 169 -9.13 -7.94 -18.56
CA ASP A 169 -8.25 -9.13 -18.63
C ASP A 169 -6.85 -8.78 -19.13
N ARG A 170 -6.73 -7.83 -20.05
CA ARG A 170 -5.45 -7.31 -20.54
C ARG A 170 -4.62 -6.72 -19.39
N ASN A 171 -5.24 -5.91 -18.54
CA ASN A 171 -4.54 -5.29 -17.42
C ASN A 171 -4.17 -6.32 -16.35
N TRP A 172 -5.07 -7.29 -16.08
CA TRP A 172 -4.79 -8.38 -15.15
C TRP A 172 -3.58 -9.21 -15.57
N LYS A 173 -3.52 -9.59 -16.85
CA LYS A 173 -2.43 -10.38 -17.42
C LYS A 173 -1.04 -9.74 -17.28
N LYS A 174 -0.94 -8.43 -17.10
CA LYS A 174 0.35 -7.76 -16.84
C LYS A 174 1.04 -8.27 -15.59
N LEU A 175 0.28 -8.67 -14.56
CA LEU A 175 0.85 -9.20 -13.30
C LEU A 175 1.71 -10.45 -13.55
N SER A 176 1.28 -11.34 -14.44
CA SER A 176 2.01 -12.57 -14.76
C SER A 176 3.31 -12.35 -15.55
N SER A 177 3.59 -11.13 -16.01
CA SER A 177 4.81 -10.79 -16.74
C SER A 177 6.09 -10.90 -15.91
N GLY A 178 5.97 -10.93 -14.56
CA GLY A 178 7.08 -10.88 -13.62
C GLY A 178 7.83 -9.53 -13.57
N LYS A 179 7.37 -8.53 -14.37
CA LYS A 179 7.98 -7.19 -14.45
C LYS A 179 7.04 -6.11 -13.92
N PHE A 180 5.78 -6.14 -14.37
CA PHE A 180 4.78 -5.15 -14.00
C PHE A 180 4.36 -5.31 -12.54
N TYR A 181 4.46 -4.23 -11.76
CA TYR A 181 4.06 -4.19 -10.36
C TYR A 181 4.72 -5.30 -9.50
N ASN A 182 5.95 -5.66 -9.80
CA ASN A 182 6.63 -6.79 -9.17
C ASN A 182 7.89 -6.35 -8.39
N PRO A 183 7.86 -6.29 -7.04
CA PRO A 183 9.02 -5.94 -6.22
C PRO A 183 10.27 -6.76 -6.52
N THR A 184 10.13 -8.05 -6.83
CA THR A 184 11.26 -8.94 -7.15
C THR A 184 12.01 -8.50 -8.41
N HIS A 185 11.36 -7.80 -9.34
CA HIS A 185 12.00 -7.25 -10.52
C HIS A 185 12.97 -6.10 -10.19
N HIS A 186 12.78 -5.43 -9.05
CA HIS A 186 13.52 -4.25 -8.61
C HIS A 186 14.50 -4.53 -7.47
N ILE A 187 14.90 -5.77 -7.25
CA ILE A 187 15.77 -6.17 -6.11
C ILE A 187 17.06 -5.33 -6.06
N GLY A 188 17.70 -5.05 -7.20
CA GLY A 188 18.94 -4.27 -7.28
C GLY A 188 18.76 -2.77 -6.99
N GLU A 189 17.54 -2.25 -7.01
CA GLU A 189 17.22 -0.84 -6.79
C GLU A 189 16.74 -0.57 -5.34
N ILE A 190 16.38 -1.63 -4.60
CA ILE A 190 15.81 -1.52 -3.26
C ILE A 190 16.87 -1.16 -2.24
N THR A 191 16.64 -0.10 -1.49
CA THR A 191 17.43 0.28 -0.33
C THR A 191 16.88 -0.41 0.92
N SER A 192 17.57 -1.43 1.42
CA SER A 192 17.10 -2.30 2.52
C SER A 192 16.76 -1.53 3.80
N SER A 193 17.51 -0.48 4.13
CA SER A 193 17.27 0.34 5.33
C SER A 193 15.95 1.13 5.30
N LYS A 194 15.32 1.27 4.11
CA LYS A 194 14.03 1.95 3.96
C LYS A 194 12.82 1.06 4.29
N ILE A 195 12.96 -0.28 4.35
CA ILE A 195 11.83 -1.19 4.38
C ILE A 195 11.86 -2.09 5.62
N LEU A 196 10.71 -2.19 6.31
CA LEU A 196 10.45 -3.18 7.34
C LEU A 196 9.23 -4.00 6.93
N MET A 197 9.40 -5.32 6.87
CA MET A 197 8.34 -6.26 6.53
C MET A 197 7.84 -7.04 7.74
N PHE A 198 6.54 -7.35 7.75
CA PHE A 198 5.89 -8.28 8.69
C PHE A 198 5.22 -9.40 7.90
N HIS A 199 5.39 -10.66 8.33
CA HIS A 199 4.76 -11.80 7.68
C HIS A 199 4.55 -12.97 8.64
N ALA A 200 3.47 -13.74 8.46
CA ALA A 200 3.25 -14.98 9.21
C ALA A 200 3.65 -16.21 8.36
N LYS A 201 4.25 -17.21 8.99
CA LYS A 201 4.73 -18.42 8.30
C LYS A 201 3.58 -19.30 7.78
N ASP A 202 2.41 -19.17 8.38
CA ASP A 202 1.17 -19.89 8.04
C ASP A 202 0.22 -19.08 7.16
N ASP A 203 0.72 -18.04 6.45
CA ASP A 203 -0.09 -17.24 5.54
C ASP A 203 -0.58 -18.10 4.35
N PRO A 204 -1.91 -18.26 4.20
CA PRO A 204 -2.47 -19.14 3.16
C PRO A 204 -2.52 -18.47 1.78
N TYR A 205 -2.35 -17.14 1.69
CA TYR A 205 -2.50 -16.38 0.45
C TYR A 205 -1.18 -15.95 -0.15
N VAL A 206 -0.24 -15.51 0.68
CA VAL A 206 1.09 -15.10 0.23
C VAL A 206 2.13 -16.02 0.84
N PRO A 207 2.80 -16.89 0.03
CA PRO A 207 3.75 -17.86 0.54
C PRO A 207 4.91 -17.20 1.30
N TYR A 208 5.12 -17.60 2.55
CA TYR A 208 6.21 -17.10 3.39
C TYR A 208 7.57 -17.25 2.70
N ALA A 209 7.82 -18.39 2.05
CA ALA A 209 9.09 -18.67 1.39
C ALA A 209 9.46 -17.65 0.30
N SER A 210 8.48 -17.07 -0.41
CA SER A 210 8.75 -16.03 -1.41
C SER A 210 9.19 -14.73 -0.75
N VAL A 211 8.54 -14.34 0.35
CA VAL A 211 8.87 -13.12 1.11
C VAL A 211 10.20 -13.26 1.84
N GLU A 212 10.48 -14.43 2.43
CA GLU A 212 11.76 -14.73 3.05
C GLU A 212 12.92 -14.65 2.06
N ARG A 213 12.77 -15.26 0.87
CA ARG A 213 13.77 -15.18 -0.22
C ARG A 213 13.98 -13.74 -0.68
N PHE A 214 12.93 -12.97 -0.82
CA PHE A 214 13.01 -11.55 -1.16
C PHE A 214 13.79 -10.79 -0.08
N ALA A 215 13.50 -11.00 1.20
CA ALA A 215 14.21 -10.38 2.31
C ALA A 215 15.70 -10.74 2.31
N GLN A 216 16.04 -12.01 2.09
CA GLN A 216 17.43 -12.48 2.02
C GLN A 216 18.18 -11.82 0.85
N ARG A 217 17.55 -11.72 -0.34
CA ARG A 217 18.19 -11.14 -1.52
C ARG A 217 18.36 -9.61 -1.45
N THR A 218 17.46 -8.92 -0.75
CA THR A 218 17.50 -7.45 -0.63
C THR A 218 18.17 -6.95 0.65
N GLY A 219 18.34 -7.81 1.66
CA GLY A 219 18.77 -7.42 3.01
C GLY A 219 17.68 -6.66 3.80
N VAL A 220 16.43 -6.63 3.33
CA VAL A 220 15.32 -5.98 4.01
C VAL A 220 14.99 -6.72 5.31
N LYS A 221 14.72 -5.95 6.37
CA LYS A 221 14.35 -6.51 7.67
C LYS A 221 12.97 -7.15 7.61
N LEU A 222 12.89 -8.46 7.86
CA LEU A 222 11.66 -9.23 7.98
C LEU A 222 11.41 -9.65 9.43
N LYS A 223 10.28 -9.23 10.00
CA LYS A 223 9.78 -9.73 11.28
C LYS A 223 8.71 -10.78 11.01
N SER A 224 9.05 -12.05 11.24
CA SER A 224 8.16 -13.18 11.04
C SER A 224 7.42 -13.58 12.30
N PHE A 225 6.22 -14.16 12.12
CA PHE A 225 5.41 -14.79 13.16
C PHE A 225 5.16 -16.24 12.80
N LEU A 226 5.18 -17.14 13.78
CA LEU A 226 4.93 -18.57 13.54
C LEU A 226 3.51 -18.81 13.05
N ARG A 227 2.54 -18.10 13.65
CA ARG A 227 1.11 -18.19 13.33
C ARG A 227 0.52 -16.79 13.22
N GLY A 228 -0.57 -16.66 12.45
CA GLY A 228 -1.28 -15.40 12.26
C GLY A 228 -2.07 -15.35 10.96
N GLY A 229 -1.85 -16.32 10.07
CA GLY A 229 -2.46 -16.34 8.75
C GLY A 229 -2.10 -15.10 7.95
N HIS A 230 -3.01 -14.62 7.10
CA HIS A 230 -2.84 -13.36 6.39
C HIS A 230 -3.07 -12.18 7.33
N LEU A 231 -1.98 -11.64 7.90
CA LEU A 231 -2.04 -10.63 8.96
C LEU A 231 -2.82 -9.38 8.55
N SER A 232 -3.75 -8.96 9.39
CA SER A 232 -4.40 -7.66 9.21
C SER A 232 -3.40 -6.53 9.37
N THR A 233 -3.30 -5.65 8.36
CA THR A 233 -2.41 -4.48 8.39
C THR A 233 -2.73 -3.57 9.57
N GLU A 234 -4.01 -3.30 9.84
CA GLU A 234 -4.45 -2.47 10.97
C GLU A 234 -3.98 -3.04 12.31
N ARG A 235 -4.28 -4.33 12.57
CA ARG A 235 -3.89 -4.98 13.83
C ARG A 235 -2.37 -5.07 13.98
N THR A 236 -1.66 -5.35 12.88
CA THR A 236 -0.19 -5.42 12.90
C THR A 236 0.42 -4.07 13.22
N VAL A 237 -0.02 -3.01 12.57
CA VAL A 237 0.48 -1.65 12.82
C VAL A 237 0.21 -1.23 14.27
N GLN A 238 -1.00 -1.46 14.79
CA GLN A 238 -1.34 -1.11 16.15
C GLN A 238 -0.50 -1.90 17.18
N LYS A 239 -0.40 -3.22 17.03
CA LYS A 239 0.37 -4.08 17.95
C LYS A 239 1.88 -3.86 17.88
N GLN A 240 2.40 -3.51 16.71
CA GLN A 240 3.83 -3.32 16.48
C GLN A 240 4.23 -1.83 16.45
N TRP A 241 3.36 -0.92 16.91
CA TRP A 241 3.55 0.51 16.74
C TRP A 241 4.88 1.03 17.30
N LEU A 242 5.30 0.57 18.48
CA LEU A 242 6.58 0.99 19.06
C LEU A 242 7.77 0.62 18.16
N VAL A 243 7.74 -0.58 17.55
CA VAL A 243 8.77 -1.03 16.62
C VAL A 243 8.75 -0.20 15.34
N ILE A 244 7.55 0.07 14.81
CA ILE A 244 7.35 0.87 13.60
C ILE A 244 7.80 2.31 13.83
N LYS A 245 7.40 2.91 14.95
CA LYS A 245 7.79 4.28 15.31
C LYS A 245 9.31 4.42 15.41
N LYS A 246 9.97 3.51 16.12
CA LYS A 246 11.44 3.48 16.21
C LYS A 246 12.08 3.36 14.83
N PHE A 247 11.52 2.53 13.94
CA PHE A 247 12.02 2.37 12.57
C PHE A 247 11.83 3.63 11.72
N PHE A 248 10.76 4.40 11.93
CA PHE A 248 10.54 5.67 11.24
C PHE A 248 11.49 6.79 11.70
N GLU A 249 12.01 6.69 12.91
CA GLU A 249 12.93 7.66 13.51
C GLU A 249 14.39 7.46 13.09
N THR A 250 14.74 6.31 12.48
CA THR A 250 16.06 6.02 11.90
C THR A 250 16.15 6.49 10.44
#